data_c63e24bcdf1dc055168594de0c026828
#
_entry.id   c63e24bcdf1dc055168594de0c026828
#
_cell.length_a   1.000
_cell.length_b   1.000
_cell.length_c   1.000
_cell.angle_alpha   90.00
_cell.angle_beta   90.00
_cell.angle_gamma   90.00
#
_symmetry.space_group_name_H-M   'P 1'
#
loop_
_entity.id
_entity.type
_entity.pdbx_description
1 polymer ?
#
loop_
_entity_poly.entity_id
_entity_poly.type
_entity_poly.pdbx_seq_one_letter_code
_entity_poly.pdbx_strand_id
1 'polypeptide(L)'
;ETPIADNTTDTSSEIPDTKTNAEDVQKEPDPSVSTKEKAEDDITENTESDAIESIDEDSYVGEYNSYDTDEPDLEIQKNWDGSYLVQIGMYRLAQLDDCEGKLTEQGLEFSTDEYGKDFSGIITLEDDIATVTFTSEGWKEFADDLNVFKYYKTADEPNIYVPDY
;
A
#
# COMPACT_ATOMS: atom_id res chain seq x y z
N GLU A 1 -41.30 40.93 -14.30
CA GLU A 1 -42.48 40.23 -13.72
C GLU A 1 -42.12 38.76 -13.58
N THR A 2 -41.99 38.35 -12.33
CA THR A 2 -41.87 37.01 -11.82
C THR A 2 -43.21 36.22 -12.01
N PRO A 3 -43.23 34.88 -11.87
CA PRO A 3 -43.27 34.32 -10.51
C PRO A 3 -42.50 32.99 -10.28
N ILE A 4 -42.04 32.87 -9.06
CA ILE A 4 -41.86 31.83 -8.09
C ILE A 4 -42.73 30.59 -8.31
N ALA A 5 -42.11 29.40 -8.25
CA ALA A 5 -42.80 28.16 -7.85
C ALA A 5 -41.91 27.39 -6.87
N ASP A 6 -42.35 27.43 -5.66
CA ASP A 6 -42.08 26.63 -4.49
C ASP A 6 -42.48 25.17 -4.74
N ASN A 7 -41.66 24.19 -4.40
CA ASN A 7 -42.15 22.83 -4.24
C ASN A 7 -41.39 22.11 -3.12
N THR A 8 -41.88 22.30 -1.94
CA THR A 8 -41.67 21.51 -0.73
C THR A 8 -42.28 20.13 -0.91
N THR A 9 -41.54 19.07 -0.79
CA THR A 9 -42.09 17.74 -0.49
C THR A 9 -41.28 17.07 0.60
N ASP A 10 -41.85 17.20 1.77
CA ASP A 10 -41.61 16.41 2.98
C ASP A 10 -42.08 14.96 2.72
N THR A 11 -41.26 13.98 3.02
CA THR A 11 -41.69 12.60 3.23
C THR A 11 -40.84 11.95 4.32
N SER A 12 -41.36 12.03 5.52
CA SER A 12 -41.13 11.20 6.67
C SER A 12 -41.50 9.75 6.40
N SER A 13 -40.68 8.79 6.74
CA SER A 13 -41.02 7.37 6.98
C SER A 13 -39.99 6.78 7.91
N GLU A 14 -40.24 6.77 9.15
CA GLU A 14 -40.62 5.70 10.05
C GLU A 14 -39.72 4.45 10.04
N ILE A 15 -39.08 4.29 11.20
CA ILE A 15 -38.34 3.12 11.70
C ILE A 15 -39.40 2.09 12.19
N PRO A 16 -39.12 0.80 12.07
CA PRO A 16 -39.59 -0.12 13.11
C PRO A 16 -38.48 -0.77 13.87
N ASP A 17 -38.48 -0.54 15.17
CA ASP A 17 -37.93 -1.40 16.22
C ASP A 17 -38.44 -2.85 16.08
N THR A 18 -37.51 -3.79 16.25
CA THR A 18 -37.89 -5.12 16.76
C THR A 18 -36.88 -5.59 17.78
N LYS A 19 -37.32 -5.57 19.01
CA LYS A 19 -36.76 -6.21 20.21
C LYS A 19 -36.95 -7.72 20.17
N THR A 20 -36.08 -8.39 20.97
CA THR A 20 -36.33 -9.64 21.73
C THR A 20 -35.64 -10.87 21.11
N ASN A 21 -34.84 -11.67 21.76
CA ASN A 21 -34.91 -12.20 23.13
C ASN A 21 -33.63 -12.90 23.54
N ALA A 22 -33.31 -12.87 24.80
CA ALA A 22 -32.27 -13.62 25.50
C ALA A 22 -32.69 -15.11 25.73
N GLU A 23 -31.69 -15.97 25.94
CA GLU A 23 -31.58 -17.07 26.92
C GLU A 23 -30.45 -18.00 26.47
N ASP A 24 -29.31 -18.01 27.17
CA ASP A 24 -28.98 -18.79 28.34
C ASP A 24 -29.00 -20.33 28.13
N VAL A 25 -27.81 -20.94 28.09
CA VAL A 25 -27.54 -22.25 28.77
C VAL A 25 -26.03 -22.42 28.93
N GLN A 26 -25.59 -22.34 30.19
CA GLN A 26 -24.35 -22.89 30.74
C GLN A 26 -24.26 -24.40 30.57
N LYS A 27 -23.07 -24.94 30.33
CA LYS A 27 -22.59 -26.16 30.99
C LYS A 27 -21.12 -26.41 30.74
N GLU A 28 -20.30 -26.11 31.71
CA GLU A 28 -19.12 -26.92 32.03
C GLU A 28 -19.55 -28.19 32.78
N PRO A 29 -18.74 -29.26 32.80
CA PRO A 29 -17.63 -29.35 33.72
C PRO A 29 -16.38 -30.15 33.26
N ASP A 30 -15.24 -29.73 33.78
CA ASP A 30 -14.02 -30.43 34.11
C ASP A 30 -14.31 -31.58 35.13
N PRO A 31 -13.40 -32.50 35.55
CA PRO A 31 -11.98 -32.73 35.26
C PRO A 31 -11.53 -34.22 35.20
N SER A 32 -10.22 -34.42 35.11
CA SER A 32 -9.46 -35.53 35.75
C SER A 32 -8.61 -36.38 34.80
N VAL A 33 -7.38 -36.24 35.01
CA VAL A 33 -6.34 -36.98 35.73
C VAL A 33 -5.53 -38.01 34.91
N SER A 34 -4.22 -37.70 34.86
CA SER A 34 -3.05 -38.56 35.17
C SER A 34 -2.61 -39.64 34.16
N THR A 35 -1.42 -39.65 33.69
CA THR A 35 -0.21 -40.27 34.21
C THR A 35 0.81 -40.54 33.10
N LYS A 36 2.01 -40.01 33.27
CA LYS A 36 3.36 -40.54 32.99
C LYS A 36 3.53 -41.72 32.01
N GLU A 37 4.42 -41.57 31.03
CA GLU A 37 5.81 -42.04 31.00
C GLU A 37 6.46 -41.73 29.64
N LYS A 38 7.54 -41.00 29.66
CA LYS A 38 8.93 -41.21 29.30
C LYS A 38 9.21 -42.16 28.12
N ALA A 39 9.62 -41.61 27.00
CA ALA A 39 10.66 -42.13 26.14
C ALA A 39 11.34 -40.99 25.40
N GLU A 40 12.63 -40.96 25.57
CA GLU A 40 13.62 -40.11 24.90
C GLU A 40 13.72 -40.53 23.44
N ASP A 41 14.13 -39.52 22.67
CA ASP A 41 14.93 -39.57 21.43
C ASP A 41 14.16 -39.30 20.14
N ASP A 42 14.45 -38.24 19.59
CA ASP A 42 15.01 -37.90 18.30
C ASP A 42 14.64 -36.45 17.98
N ILE A 43 15.53 -35.54 18.34
CA ILE A 43 15.50 -34.15 17.87
C ILE A 43 15.97 -34.20 16.44
N THR A 44 15.04 -34.44 15.53
CA THR A 44 15.22 -33.97 14.14
C THR A 44 14.85 -32.50 14.12
N GLU A 45 15.87 -31.72 14.34
CA GLU A 45 15.90 -30.28 14.08
C GLU A 45 15.59 -30.08 12.59
N ASN A 46 14.30 -30.07 12.29
CA ASN A 46 13.81 -29.59 11.01
C ASN A 46 13.83 -28.09 11.09
N THR A 47 15.03 -27.53 10.88
CA THR A 47 15.18 -26.13 10.53
C THR A 47 14.55 -25.97 9.15
N GLU A 48 13.24 -25.78 9.12
CA GLU A 48 12.62 -25.04 8.03
C GLU A 48 13.26 -23.64 8.07
N SER A 49 14.38 -23.54 7.36
CA SER A 49 14.89 -22.29 6.87
C SER A 49 13.76 -21.75 5.99
N ASP A 50 12.89 -20.88 6.56
CA ASP A 50 12.15 -19.95 5.78
C ASP A 50 13.18 -19.28 4.88
N ALA A 51 13.19 -19.69 3.63
CA ALA A 51 13.90 -18.97 2.58
C ALA A 51 13.19 -17.61 2.54
N ILE A 52 13.78 -16.64 3.23
CA ILE A 52 13.51 -15.23 2.98
C ILE A 52 13.91 -15.09 1.51
N GLU A 53 12.92 -15.09 0.62
CA GLU A 53 13.14 -14.73 -0.78
C GLU A 53 13.82 -13.37 -0.72
N SER A 54 15.10 -13.33 -1.04
CA SER A 54 15.85 -12.09 -1.10
C SER A 54 15.16 -11.24 -2.16
N ILE A 55 14.58 -10.13 -1.71
CA ILE A 55 13.98 -9.16 -2.62
C ILE A 55 15.05 -8.78 -3.62
N ASP A 56 14.81 -9.04 -4.89
CA ASP A 56 15.72 -8.63 -5.96
C ASP A 56 15.68 -7.10 -6.03
N GLU A 57 16.77 -6.48 -5.60
CA GLU A 57 16.90 -5.03 -5.54
C GLU A 57 16.72 -4.37 -6.91
N ASP A 58 17.02 -5.06 -7.99
CA ASP A 58 16.91 -4.53 -9.34
C ASP A 58 15.49 -4.72 -9.92
N SER A 59 14.62 -5.51 -9.27
CA SER A 59 13.26 -5.75 -9.75
C SER A 59 12.38 -4.49 -9.84
N TYR A 60 12.64 -3.52 -8.97
CA TYR A 60 11.92 -2.25 -8.96
C TYR A 60 12.36 -1.28 -10.05
N VAL A 61 13.58 -1.43 -10.58
CA VAL A 61 14.14 -0.50 -11.58
C VAL A 61 13.37 -0.58 -12.89
N GLY A 62 13.06 0.58 -13.48
CA GLY A 62 12.41 0.65 -14.79
C GLY A 62 11.42 1.80 -14.94
N GLU A 63 10.72 1.75 -16.05
CA GLU A 63 9.63 2.66 -16.43
C GLU A 63 8.28 1.95 -16.29
N TYR A 64 7.27 2.69 -15.86
CA TYR A 64 5.93 2.17 -15.63
C TYR A 64 4.89 3.21 -16.04
N ASN A 65 3.76 2.75 -16.57
CA ASN A 65 2.66 3.62 -17.01
C ASN A 65 1.36 3.25 -16.29
N SER A 66 0.57 4.26 -15.95
CA SER A 66 -0.80 4.08 -15.44
C SER A 66 -1.81 3.88 -16.58
N TYR A 67 -1.48 4.38 -17.78
CA TYR A 67 -2.27 4.29 -18.99
C TYR A 67 -1.36 3.92 -20.16
N ASP A 68 -1.97 3.62 -21.29
CA ASP A 68 -1.26 3.41 -22.58
C ASP A 68 -0.81 4.79 -23.14
N THR A 69 0.30 5.30 -22.59
CA THR A 69 0.93 6.57 -22.98
C THR A 69 2.35 6.33 -23.45
N ASP A 70 2.88 7.25 -24.26
CA ASP A 70 4.25 7.16 -24.77
C ASP A 70 5.30 7.61 -23.73
N GLU A 71 4.88 8.33 -22.68
CA GLU A 71 5.74 8.84 -21.61
C GLU A 71 5.45 8.08 -20.30
N PRO A 72 6.48 7.66 -19.56
CA PRO A 72 6.28 6.97 -18.30
C PRO A 72 5.67 7.87 -17.23
N ASP A 73 4.75 7.31 -16.45
CA ASP A 73 4.15 7.97 -15.29
C ASP A 73 4.91 7.68 -13.99
N LEU A 74 5.62 6.55 -13.92
CA LEU A 74 6.48 6.20 -12.78
C LEU A 74 7.81 5.72 -13.32
N GLU A 75 8.90 6.26 -12.80
CA GLU A 75 10.26 5.84 -13.11
C GLU A 75 11.03 5.59 -11.82
N ILE A 76 11.76 4.49 -11.78
CA ILE A 76 12.55 4.07 -10.61
C ILE A 76 13.96 3.75 -11.07
N GLN A 77 14.92 4.52 -10.55
CA GLN A 77 16.35 4.33 -10.81
C GLN A 77 17.07 4.01 -9.52
N LYS A 78 17.96 2.99 -9.56
CA LYS A 78 18.86 2.67 -8.46
C LYS A 78 20.14 3.47 -8.59
N ASN A 79 20.55 4.13 -7.51
CA ASN A 79 21.79 4.87 -7.41
C ASN A 79 22.97 3.95 -7.07
N TRP A 80 24.18 4.42 -7.29
CA TRP A 80 25.41 3.68 -7.00
C TRP A 80 25.62 3.38 -5.50
N ASP A 81 24.99 4.13 -4.60
CA ASP A 81 25.04 3.96 -3.14
C ASP A 81 23.96 3.00 -2.59
N GLY A 82 23.12 2.45 -3.47
CA GLY A 82 22.03 1.54 -3.13
C GLY A 82 20.71 2.23 -2.76
N SER A 83 20.65 3.57 -2.77
CA SER A 83 19.40 4.32 -2.71
C SER A 83 18.69 4.32 -4.07
N TYR A 84 17.47 4.84 -4.09
CA TYR A 84 16.70 4.96 -5.33
C TYR A 84 16.27 6.41 -5.54
N LEU A 85 16.21 6.81 -6.80
CA LEU A 85 15.51 7.99 -7.23
C LEU A 85 14.19 7.55 -7.86
N VAL A 86 13.09 8.15 -7.41
CA VAL A 86 11.74 7.79 -7.86
C VAL A 86 11.05 9.03 -8.37
N GLN A 87 10.50 8.96 -9.58
CA GLN A 87 9.64 9.98 -10.17
C GLN A 87 8.22 9.43 -10.30
N ILE A 88 7.22 10.17 -9.81
CA ILE A 88 5.83 9.69 -9.76
C ILE A 88 4.92 10.74 -10.39
N GLY A 89 4.36 10.43 -11.55
CA GLY A 89 3.34 11.21 -12.23
C GLY A 89 1.94 10.68 -11.93
N MET A 90 1.07 11.56 -11.50
CA MET A 90 -0.35 11.27 -11.26
C MET A 90 -1.21 12.21 -12.09
N TYR A 91 -1.86 11.67 -13.11
CA TYR A 91 -2.59 12.47 -14.10
C TYR A 91 -3.51 13.50 -13.45
N ARG A 92 -3.29 14.79 -13.77
CA ARG A 92 -4.03 15.96 -13.27
C ARG A 92 -3.97 16.20 -11.77
N LEU A 93 -3.17 15.47 -11.02
CA LEU A 93 -3.05 15.61 -9.58
C LEU A 93 -1.70 16.21 -9.19
N ALA A 94 -0.61 15.52 -9.47
CA ALA A 94 0.75 15.94 -9.11
C ALA A 94 1.80 15.27 -9.99
N GLN A 95 3.00 15.87 -10.03
CA GLN A 95 4.23 15.28 -10.52
C GLN A 95 5.26 15.42 -9.41
N LEU A 96 5.85 14.31 -8.97
CA LEU A 96 6.91 14.28 -7.97
C LEU A 96 8.20 13.82 -8.67
N ASP A 97 9.21 14.69 -8.72
CA ASP A 97 10.39 14.46 -9.54
C ASP A 97 11.61 13.98 -8.75
N ASP A 98 11.70 14.29 -7.45
CA ASP A 98 12.87 14.07 -6.61
C ASP A 98 12.52 13.27 -5.34
N CYS A 99 11.83 12.11 -5.48
CA CYS A 99 11.59 11.26 -4.34
C CYS A 99 12.83 10.41 -4.03
N GLU A 100 13.31 10.48 -2.78
CA GLU A 100 14.35 9.58 -2.28
C GLU A 100 13.73 8.23 -1.91
N GLY A 101 14.27 7.14 -2.46
CA GLY A 101 13.79 5.78 -2.24
C GLY A 101 14.78 4.91 -1.46
N LYS A 102 14.24 4.01 -0.64
CA LYS A 102 14.99 3.00 0.10
C LYS A 102 14.25 1.67 0.12
N LEU A 103 14.92 0.60 -0.30
CA LEU A 103 14.34 -0.74 -0.26
C LEU A 103 14.31 -1.28 1.18
N THR A 104 13.17 -1.85 1.56
CA THR A 104 12.90 -2.48 2.85
C THR A 104 12.24 -3.85 2.63
N GLU A 105 12.03 -4.61 3.70
CA GLU A 105 11.30 -5.89 3.64
C GLU A 105 9.83 -5.72 3.23
N GLN A 106 9.28 -4.53 3.34
CA GLN A 106 7.88 -4.22 3.00
C GLN A 106 7.71 -3.73 1.56
N GLY A 107 8.80 -3.31 0.90
CA GLY A 107 8.83 -2.74 -0.43
C GLY A 107 9.78 -1.57 -0.53
N LEU A 108 9.67 -0.78 -1.58
CA LEU A 108 10.46 0.43 -1.79
C LEU A 108 9.76 1.62 -1.11
N GLU A 109 10.27 2.03 0.05
CA GLU A 109 9.81 3.25 0.74
C GLU A 109 10.35 4.48 0.00
N PHE A 110 9.53 5.51 -0.11
CA PHE A 110 9.92 6.78 -0.75
C PHE A 110 9.45 7.98 0.07
N SER A 111 10.17 9.10 -0.07
CA SER A 111 9.81 10.38 0.53
C SER A 111 10.31 11.57 -0.31
N THR A 112 9.56 12.67 -0.25
CA THR A 112 9.93 13.97 -0.84
C THR A 112 9.28 15.10 -0.05
N ASP A 113 9.85 16.29 -0.10
CA ASP A 113 9.31 17.53 0.47
C ASP A 113 8.79 18.51 -0.60
N GLU A 114 8.57 18.01 -1.81
CA GLU A 114 7.98 18.80 -2.88
C GLU A 114 6.66 19.45 -2.46
N TYR A 115 6.33 20.54 -3.07
CA TYR A 115 5.17 21.37 -2.69
C TYR A 115 5.19 21.88 -1.25
N GLY A 116 6.35 21.81 -0.54
CA GLY A 116 6.50 22.26 0.84
C GLY A 116 5.71 21.40 1.85
N LYS A 117 5.42 20.17 1.50
CA LYS A 117 4.76 19.16 2.33
C LYS A 117 5.58 17.88 2.31
N ASP A 118 5.55 17.16 3.43
CA ASP A 118 6.12 15.81 3.52
C ASP A 118 5.19 14.81 2.83
N PHE A 119 5.62 14.30 1.68
CA PHE A 119 4.97 13.21 0.98
C PHE A 119 5.81 11.96 1.12
N SER A 120 5.25 10.91 1.68
CA SER A 120 5.92 9.63 1.81
C SER A 120 4.96 8.46 1.61
N GLY A 121 5.53 7.32 1.25
CA GLY A 121 4.75 6.12 0.98
C GLY A 121 5.64 4.92 0.72
N ILE A 122 5.00 3.89 0.18
CA ILE A 122 5.66 2.64 -0.18
C ILE A 122 5.21 2.19 -1.56
N ILE A 123 6.14 1.64 -2.32
CA ILE A 123 5.90 0.98 -3.60
C ILE A 123 6.06 -0.52 -3.40
N THR A 124 5.03 -1.28 -3.69
CA THR A 124 5.10 -2.74 -3.75
C THR A 124 5.03 -3.21 -5.18
N LEU A 125 5.75 -4.29 -5.50
CA LEU A 125 5.78 -4.88 -6.82
C LEU A 125 5.13 -6.27 -6.75
N GLU A 126 4.17 -6.52 -7.63
CA GLU A 126 3.54 -7.82 -7.83
C GLU A 126 3.51 -8.09 -9.33
N ASP A 127 4.21 -9.10 -9.78
CA ASP A 127 4.52 -9.32 -11.19
C ASP A 127 5.15 -8.03 -11.79
N ASP A 128 4.56 -7.48 -12.83
CA ASP A 128 4.99 -6.24 -13.48
C ASP A 128 4.14 -5.02 -13.07
N ILE A 129 3.47 -5.08 -11.91
CA ILE A 129 2.58 -4.04 -11.42
C ILE A 129 3.20 -3.39 -10.18
N ALA A 130 3.60 -2.13 -10.29
CA ALA A 130 3.99 -1.30 -9.17
C ALA A 130 2.75 -0.63 -8.56
N THR A 131 2.53 -0.87 -7.26
CA THR A 131 1.47 -0.22 -6.50
C THR A 131 2.09 0.80 -5.56
N VAL A 132 1.87 2.08 -5.84
CA VAL A 132 2.31 3.21 -5.02
C VAL A 132 1.23 3.52 -3.99
N THR A 133 1.57 3.47 -2.71
CA THR A 133 0.66 3.79 -1.61
C THR A 133 1.25 4.92 -0.77
N PHE A 134 0.61 6.08 -0.79
CA PHE A 134 0.98 7.21 0.06
C PHE A 134 0.47 7.01 1.48
N THR A 135 1.33 7.29 2.47
CA THR A 135 1.06 7.05 3.90
C THR A 135 1.19 8.28 4.79
N SER A 136 1.78 9.37 4.29
CA SER A 136 1.99 10.60 5.06
C SER A 136 0.71 11.42 5.26
N GLU A 137 0.66 12.14 6.38
CA GLU A 137 -0.41 13.12 6.62
C GLU A 137 -0.36 14.28 5.62
N GLY A 138 0.85 14.69 5.17
CA GLY A 138 1.02 15.71 4.13
C GLY A 138 0.30 15.36 2.83
N TRP A 139 0.39 14.08 2.41
CA TRP A 139 -0.34 13.60 1.25
C TRP A 139 -1.85 13.57 1.47
N LYS A 140 -2.31 13.10 2.62
CA LYS A 140 -3.72 13.06 2.98
C LYS A 140 -4.37 14.44 2.99
N GLU A 141 -3.65 15.46 3.49
CA GLU A 141 -4.10 16.84 3.41
C GLU A 141 -4.14 17.40 1.98
N PHE A 142 -3.29 16.86 1.08
CA PHE A 142 -3.19 17.30 -0.31
C PHE A 142 -4.22 16.64 -1.22
N ALA A 143 -4.42 15.32 -1.10
CA ALA A 143 -5.19 14.49 -2.04
C ALA A 143 -6.37 13.75 -1.40
N ASP A 144 -6.66 14.01 -0.11
CA ASP A 144 -7.75 13.39 0.65
C ASP A 144 -7.63 11.85 0.66
N ASP A 145 -8.65 11.11 0.25
CA ASP A 145 -8.67 9.65 0.25
C ASP A 145 -7.96 9.01 -0.96
N LEU A 146 -7.42 9.82 -1.88
CA LEU A 146 -6.76 9.33 -3.08
C LEU A 146 -5.28 9.02 -2.81
N ASN A 147 -4.99 7.83 -2.30
CA ASN A 147 -3.67 7.46 -1.80
C ASN A 147 -3.05 6.21 -2.44
N VAL A 148 -3.73 5.52 -3.36
CA VAL A 148 -3.22 4.31 -4.02
C VAL A 148 -3.28 4.45 -5.54
N PHE A 149 -2.14 4.20 -6.20
CA PHE A 149 -1.98 4.29 -7.65
C PHE A 149 -1.30 3.02 -8.16
N LYS A 150 -1.69 2.55 -9.34
CA LYS A 150 -1.11 1.38 -9.98
C LYS A 150 -0.49 1.74 -11.31
N TYR A 151 0.70 1.22 -11.55
CA TYR A 151 1.50 1.44 -12.75
C TYR A 151 1.98 0.08 -13.27
N TYR A 152 2.00 -0.08 -14.59
CA TYR A 152 2.39 -1.31 -15.27
C TYR A 152 3.77 -1.12 -15.88
N LYS A 153 4.68 -2.06 -15.67
CA LYS A 153 6.06 -2.00 -16.17
C LYS A 153 6.07 -1.98 -17.69
N THR A 154 6.79 -1.04 -18.29
CA THR A 154 6.92 -0.86 -19.72
C THR A 154 8.35 -1.01 -20.22
N ALA A 155 9.35 -0.75 -19.35
CA ALA A 155 10.75 -0.93 -19.65
C ALA A 155 11.56 -1.29 -18.37
N ASP A 156 12.67 -2.02 -18.55
CA ASP A 156 13.57 -2.37 -17.45
C ASP A 156 14.60 -1.28 -17.13
N GLU A 157 14.80 -0.34 -18.05
CA GLU A 157 15.73 0.78 -17.88
C GLU A 157 14.94 2.08 -17.76
N PRO A 158 15.11 2.85 -16.65
CA PRO A 158 14.50 4.17 -16.50
C PRO A 158 15.24 5.19 -17.37
N ASN A 159 14.56 6.28 -17.72
CA ASN A 159 15.10 7.38 -18.50
C ASN A 159 15.32 8.64 -17.66
N ILE A 160 15.45 8.51 -16.34
CA ILE A 160 15.72 9.63 -15.44
C ILE A 160 17.13 10.17 -15.71
N TYR A 161 17.22 11.45 -16.05
CA TYR A 161 18.51 12.12 -16.16
C TYR A 161 19.00 12.52 -14.77
N VAL A 162 20.03 11.83 -14.28
CA VAL A 162 20.80 12.22 -13.08
C VAL A 162 22.03 13.02 -13.53
N PRO A 163 22.11 14.31 -13.19
CA PRO A 163 23.32 15.09 -13.51
C PRO A 163 24.53 14.52 -12.78
N ASP A 164 25.59 14.25 -13.50
CA ASP A 164 26.90 13.92 -12.91
C ASP A 164 27.44 15.17 -12.18
N TYR A 165 27.51 15.12 -10.86
CA TYR A 165 28.11 16.16 -10.01
C TYR A 165 29.55 15.84 -9.65
#